data_edc138210e296e2e91eef7f2597b2ad2
#
_entry.id   edc138210e296e2e91eef7f2597b2ad2
#
_cell.length_a   1.000
_cell.length_b   1.000
_cell.length_c   1.000
_cell.angle_alpha   90.00
_cell.angle_beta   90.00
_cell.angle_gamma   90.00
#
_symmetry.space_group_name_H-M   'P 1'
#
loop_
_entity.id
_entity.type
_entity.pdbx_description
1 polymer ?
#
loop_
_entity_poly.entity_id
_entity_poly.type
_entity_poly.pdbx_seq_one_letter_code
_entity_poly.pdbx_strand_id
1 'polypeptide(L)'
;MRVKTVQINWHDKLPIFSIDFDHNYTNTTNGGWRFATSGGDNNVRIWRLRTPSEREADAQQPAVEFLASLNRHTAPVNVVRFAPGSSRLASAGDDGVIIIWRQVDETPGDELEVWRPAAMLRGSLADICDLAWSPCGRYIASASVDNTARIWDAREARCLQVLADHSHYVQGVAWDPLGEFLVTQSSDRSLRTYRWHRDVAEAGKPGSAVATVLSTHYSMPRIDDDSAGEASGKEDDEEEHKQQEQEAEEQKMEVDTAEQAKPTTTTRKTQRLFHDDNLTSFFRRPAISPDGRLVATAAGVQRDRTSRNTCFVWARDKLQGAPVLSLGGHAKPVVVTRWTPCRFGARKADDGSSGWIAGDGDEAARMVLAVATQNSVAIYDTSVSGRAVGLMSGLHYAAITDVAWCRDG
;
A
#
# COMPACT_ATOMS: atom_id res chain seq x y z
N MET A 1 4.57 -21.31 13.65
CA MET A 1 5.17 -20.04 13.21
C MET A 1 6.30 -19.69 14.18
N ARG A 2 7.49 -19.35 13.69
CA ARG A 2 8.62 -18.93 14.52
C ARG A 2 8.89 -17.46 14.25
N VAL A 3 9.04 -16.64 15.29
CA VAL A 3 9.35 -15.21 15.21
C VAL A 3 10.77 -15.02 15.75
N LYS A 4 11.59 -14.25 15.03
CA LYS A 4 12.93 -13.85 15.46
C LYS A 4 13.05 -12.33 15.34
N THR A 5 13.33 -11.67 16.44
CA THR A 5 13.72 -10.26 16.45
C THR A 5 15.23 -10.18 16.25
N VAL A 6 15.66 -9.38 15.30
CA VAL A 6 17.08 -9.12 15.05
C VAL A 6 17.38 -7.73 15.61
N GLN A 7 18.27 -7.65 16.60
CA GLN A 7 18.72 -6.36 17.12
C GLN A 7 19.75 -5.79 16.15
N ILE A 8 19.49 -4.60 15.63
CA ILE A 8 20.33 -3.98 14.62
C ILE A 8 20.34 -2.47 14.73
N ASN A 9 21.54 -1.90 14.69
CA ASN A 9 21.76 -0.48 14.50
C ASN A 9 21.92 -0.16 13.00
N TRP A 10 20.95 -0.58 12.20
CA TRP A 10 21.08 -0.57 10.74
C TRP A 10 21.09 0.82 10.13
N HIS A 11 20.44 1.77 10.75
CA HIS A 11 20.31 3.16 10.29
C HIS A 11 20.69 4.14 11.40
N ASP A 12 21.88 3.93 12.00
CA ASP A 12 22.43 4.81 13.06
C ASP A 12 21.45 5.08 14.21
N LYS A 13 20.62 4.09 14.55
CA LYS A 13 19.52 4.12 15.52
C LYS A 13 18.34 5.02 15.11
N LEU A 14 18.33 5.53 13.88
CA LEU A 14 17.19 6.27 13.34
C LEU A 14 16.12 5.30 12.82
N PRO A 15 14.86 5.73 12.68
CA PRO A 15 13.76 4.89 12.21
C PRO A 15 14.01 4.32 10.82
N ILE A 16 13.63 3.07 10.61
CA ILE A 16 13.55 2.44 9.30
C ILE A 16 12.13 2.67 8.78
N PHE A 17 12.01 3.21 7.55
CA PHE A 17 10.73 3.56 6.97
C PHE A 17 10.24 2.55 5.93
N SER A 18 11.15 1.85 5.27
CA SER A 18 10.77 0.87 4.25
C SER A 18 11.72 -0.31 4.20
N ILE A 19 11.17 -1.45 3.78
CA ILE A 19 11.88 -2.69 3.51
C ILE A 19 11.31 -3.32 2.25
N ASP A 20 12.16 -3.89 1.40
CA ASP A 20 11.73 -4.68 0.24
C ASP A 20 12.72 -5.79 -0.09
N PHE A 21 12.24 -6.94 -0.57
CA PHE A 21 13.06 -8.08 -0.99
C PHE A 21 13.27 -8.08 -2.49
N ASP A 22 14.48 -8.42 -2.92
CA ASP A 22 14.80 -8.66 -4.33
C ASP A 22 14.35 -10.07 -4.75
N HIS A 23 13.22 -10.15 -5.43
CA HIS A 23 12.68 -11.42 -5.92
C HIS A 23 13.47 -12.00 -7.12
N ASN A 24 14.36 -11.22 -7.72
CA ASN A 24 15.20 -11.67 -8.85
C ASN A 24 16.58 -12.15 -8.38
N TYR A 25 16.90 -11.94 -7.11
CA TYR A 25 18.19 -12.35 -6.57
C TYR A 25 18.33 -13.87 -6.52
N THR A 26 19.26 -14.38 -7.28
CA THR A 26 19.65 -15.79 -7.28
C THR A 26 21.13 -15.87 -6.97
N ASN A 27 21.48 -16.05 -5.69
CA ASN A 27 22.85 -16.35 -5.33
C ASN A 27 23.09 -17.86 -5.47
N THR A 28 23.79 -18.25 -6.52
CA THR A 28 24.08 -19.66 -6.83
C THR A 28 25.13 -20.27 -5.89
N THR A 29 25.92 -19.46 -5.19
CA THR A 29 27.02 -19.93 -4.35
C THR A 29 26.64 -20.07 -2.88
N ASN A 30 25.90 -19.12 -2.33
CA ASN A 30 25.66 -19.04 -0.88
C ASN A 30 24.16 -19.05 -0.49
N GLY A 31 23.23 -19.10 -1.45
CA GLY A 31 21.78 -19.05 -1.14
C GLY A 31 21.36 -17.74 -0.48
N GLY A 32 20.20 -17.75 0.21
CA GLY A 32 19.67 -16.60 0.94
C GLY A 32 18.88 -15.61 0.10
N TRP A 33 18.42 -14.54 0.75
CA TRP A 33 17.57 -13.53 0.14
C TRP A 33 18.17 -12.15 0.31
N ARG A 34 18.29 -11.40 -0.78
CA ARG A 34 18.72 -10.01 -0.75
C ARG A 34 17.53 -9.11 -0.46
N PHE A 35 17.73 -8.10 0.38
CA PHE A 35 16.73 -7.09 0.67
C PHE A 35 17.36 -5.73 0.90
N ALA A 36 16.56 -4.68 0.72
CA ALA A 36 16.93 -3.29 0.97
C ALA A 36 16.14 -2.71 2.14
N THR A 37 16.76 -1.81 2.88
CA THR A 37 16.11 -0.97 3.89
C THR A 37 16.41 0.50 3.65
N SER A 38 15.49 1.38 4.05
CA SER A 38 15.69 2.83 4.04
C SER A 38 15.13 3.47 5.29
N GLY A 39 15.65 4.63 5.66
CA GLY A 39 15.25 5.28 6.91
C GLY A 39 15.69 6.73 7.05
N GLY A 40 15.65 7.20 8.29
CA GLY A 40 15.89 8.58 8.67
C GLY A 40 17.35 9.05 8.55
N ASP A 41 18.29 8.15 8.27
CA ASP A 41 19.73 8.45 8.08
C ASP A 41 20.09 8.82 6.63
N ASN A 42 19.10 9.06 5.77
CA ASN A 42 19.23 9.42 4.36
C ASN A 42 19.86 8.34 3.48
N ASN A 43 20.06 7.14 4.00
CA ASN A 43 20.74 6.05 3.31
C ASN A 43 19.77 4.94 2.94
N VAL A 44 20.11 4.23 1.87
CA VAL A 44 19.57 2.93 1.54
C VAL A 44 20.65 1.90 1.79
N ARG A 45 20.32 0.82 2.48
CA ARG A 45 21.26 -0.27 2.78
C ARG A 45 20.78 -1.57 2.19
N ILE A 46 21.71 -2.33 1.64
CA ILE A 46 21.48 -3.63 1.03
C ILE A 46 22.01 -4.70 1.97
N TRP A 47 21.23 -5.74 2.15
CA TRP A 47 21.45 -6.82 3.08
C TRP A 47 21.19 -8.17 2.44
N ARG A 48 21.78 -9.21 3.01
CA ARG A 48 21.48 -10.60 2.72
C ARG A 48 20.92 -11.28 3.97
N LEU A 49 19.74 -11.87 3.86
CA LEU A 49 19.19 -12.76 4.87
C LEU A 49 19.67 -14.18 4.58
N ARG A 50 20.39 -14.78 5.51
CA ARG A 50 20.91 -16.15 5.39
C ARG A 50 19.79 -17.18 5.50
N THR A 51 19.89 -18.26 4.73
CA THR A 51 18.91 -19.36 4.79
C THR A 51 18.87 -20.02 6.17
N PRO A 52 17.79 -20.73 6.53
CA PRO A 52 17.78 -21.51 7.78
C PRO A 52 18.91 -22.51 7.88
N SER A 53 19.25 -23.21 6.80
CA SER A 53 20.35 -24.18 6.75
C SER A 53 21.71 -23.55 6.98
N GLU A 54 22.00 -22.38 6.39
CA GLU A 54 23.23 -21.62 6.65
C GLU A 54 23.34 -21.18 8.11
N ARG A 55 22.22 -20.79 8.73
CA ARG A 55 22.17 -20.37 10.14
C ARG A 55 22.30 -21.52 11.11
N GLU A 56 21.90 -22.72 10.72
CA GLU A 56 22.09 -23.95 11.49
C GLU A 56 23.52 -24.45 11.37
N ALA A 57 24.13 -24.33 10.19
CA ALA A 57 25.50 -24.73 9.95
C ALA A 57 26.53 -23.84 10.68
N ASP A 58 26.25 -22.56 10.81
CA ASP A 58 27.11 -21.59 11.51
C ASP A 58 26.25 -20.60 12.34
N ALA A 59 25.96 -21.03 13.57
CA ALA A 59 25.14 -20.25 14.50
C ALA A 59 25.87 -19.01 15.08
N GLN A 60 27.18 -18.90 14.89
CA GLN A 60 27.96 -17.75 15.40
C GLN A 60 27.87 -16.55 14.48
N GLN A 61 27.63 -16.76 13.18
CA GLN A 61 27.44 -15.66 12.24
C GLN A 61 26.04 -15.02 12.37
N PRO A 62 25.95 -13.71 12.12
CA PRO A 62 24.68 -13.00 12.16
C PRO A 62 23.71 -13.55 11.10
N ALA A 63 22.40 -13.53 11.42
CA ALA A 63 21.36 -13.99 10.49
C ALA A 63 21.26 -13.09 9.25
N VAL A 64 21.73 -11.85 9.35
CA VAL A 64 21.70 -10.82 8.31
C VAL A 64 23.12 -10.31 8.09
N GLU A 65 23.53 -10.24 6.85
CA GLU A 65 24.84 -9.80 6.39
C GLU A 65 24.68 -8.46 5.65
N PHE A 66 25.54 -7.49 5.94
CA PHE A 66 25.61 -6.22 5.23
C PHE A 66 26.29 -6.42 3.88
N LEU A 67 25.70 -5.84 2.80
CA LEU A 67 26.24 -5.94 1.45
C LEU A 67 26.72 -4.60 0.89
N ALA A 68 25.92 -3.53 1.05
CA ALA A 68 26.26 -2.21 0.52
C ALA A 68 25.47 -1.08 1.18
N SER A 69 26.03 0.14 1.13
CA SER A 69 25.37 1.39 1.51
C SER A 69 25.28 2.35 0.32
N LEU A 70 24.09 2.84 0.05
CA LEU A 70 23.77 3.72 -1.08
C LEU A 70 23.51 5.15 -0.56
N ASN A 71 24.50 6.02 -0.67
CA ASN A 71 24.54 7.35 -0.05
C ASN A 71 24.41 8.43 -1.13
N ARG A 72 23.19 8.86 -1.44
CA ARG A 72 22.93 9.92 -2.45
C ARG A 72 21.75 10.81 -2.12
N HIS A 73 20.81 10.33 -1.29
CA HIS A 73 19.72 11.16 -0.82
C HIS A 73 20.23 12.23 0.15
N THR A 74 19.61 13.39 0.13
CA THR A 74 19.95 14.53 0.98
C THR A 74 19.02 14.69 2.17
N ALA A 75 17.96 13.87 2.23
CA ALA A 75 16.95 13.85 3.27
C ALA A 75 16.50 12.40 3.54
N PRO A 76 15.69 12.13 4.59
CA PRO A 76 15.16 10.81 4.91
C PRO A 76 14.56 10.08 3.72
N VAL A 77 14.81 8.76 3.64
CA VAL A 77 14.33 7.91 2.54
C VAL A 77 13.12 7.11 3.00
N ASN A 78 11.94 7.46 2.48
CA ASN A 78 10.65 6.91 2.91
C ASN A 78 10.33 5.56 2.29
N VAL A 79 10.89 5.26 1.12
CA VAL A 79 10.50 4.06 0.37
C VAL A 79 11.64 3.52 -0.49
N VAL A 80 11.74 2.19 -0.51
CA VAL A 80 12.58 1.40 -1.42
C VAL A 80 11.76 0.30 -2.06
N ARG A 81 11.95 0.07 -3.38
CA ARG A 81 11.26 -1.01 -4.11
C ARG A 81 12.16 -1.57 -5.20
N PHE A 82 12.35 -2.90 -5.19
CA PHE A 82 13.03 -3.59 -6.28
C PHE A 82 12.16 -3.67 -7.53
N ALA A 83 12.80 -3.54 -8.68
CA ALA A 83 12.09 -3.63 -9.96
C ALA A 83 11.79 -5.09 -10.32
N PRO A 84 10.60 -5.41 -10.81
CA PRO A 84 10.29 -6.73 -11.34
C PRO A 84 11.23 -7.11 -12.50
N GLY A 85 11.66 -8.37 -12.56
CA GLY A 85 12.46 -8.91 -13.67
C GLY A 85 13.87 -8.33 -13.81
N SER A 86 14.37 -7.54 -12.84
CA SER A 86 15.74 -7.01 -12.84
C SER A 86 16.20 -6.69 -11.43
N SER A 87 17.52 -6.65 -11.20
CA SER A 87 18.10 -6.24 -9.91
C SER A 87 18.25 -4.72 -9.75
N ARG A 88 17.35 -3.91 -10.38
CA ARG A 88 17.31 -2.48 -10.14
C ARG A 88 16.47 -2.19 -8.90
N LEU A 89 16.87 -1.15 -8.17
CA LEU A 89 16.17 -0.66 -6.99
C LEU A 89 15.76 0.80 -7.22
N ALA A 90 14.55 1.17 -6.84
CA ALA A 90 14.14 2.57 -6.74
C ALA A 90 14.05 2.96 -5.25
N SER A 91 14.53 4.16 -4.93
CA SER A 91 14.38 4.79 -3.62
C SER A 91 13.86 6.21 -3.75
N ALA A 92 13.08 6.69 -2.78
CA ALA A 92 12.58 8.06 -2.74
C ALA A 92 12.27 8.48 -1.29
N GLY A 93 12.23 9.78 -1.05
CA GLY A 93 12.01 10.32 0.29
C GLY A 93 11.71 11.82 0.30
N ASP A 94 12.10 12.48 1.38
CA ASP A 94 11.79 13.88 1.66
C ASP A 94 12.55 14.87 0.77
N ASP A 95 13.56 14.42 0.03
CA ASP A 95 14.23 15.24 -0.98
C ASP A 95 13.45 15.35 -2.32
N GLY A 96 12.30 14.68 -2.43
CA GLY A 96 11.45 14.70 -3.62
C GLY A 96 12.07 14.05 -4.86
N VAL A 97 13.18 13.32 -4.71
CA VAL A 97 13.90 12.68 -5.82
C VAL A 97 13.68 11.17 -5.78
N ILE A 98 13.42 10.57 -6.95
CA ILE A 98 13.48 9.12 -7.11
C ILE A 98 14.84 8.78 -7.68
N ILE A 99 15.61 7.93 -6.98
CA ILE A 99 16.89 7.43 -7.48
C ILE A 99 16.72 5.98 -7.89
N ILE A 100 17.11 5.66 -9.12
CA ILE A 100 17.16 4.29 -9.64
C ILE A 100 18.61 3.81 -9.53
N TRP A 101 18.80 2.73 -8.79
CA TRP A 101 20.07 2.09 -8.55
C TRP A 101 20.23 0.83 -9.40
N ARG A 102 21.46 0.54 -9.78
CA ARG A 102 21.85 -0.73 -10.40
C ARG A 102 23.10 -1.27 -9.72
N GLN A 103 23.14 -2.55 -9.55
CA GLN A 103 24.36 -3.25 -9.17
C GLN A 103 25.36 -3.22 -10.33
N VAL A 104 26.63 -3.08 -10.04
CA VAL A 104 27.73 -3.12 -11.02
C VAL A 104 28.74 -4.18 -10.61
N ASP A 105 29.30 -4.86 -11.62
CA ASP A 105 30.35 -5.89 -11.44
C ASP A 105 31.71 -5.19 -11.30
N GLU A 106 31.92 -4.49 -10.20
CA GLU A 106 33.21 -3.88 -9.86
C GLU A 106 33.79 -4.62 -8.63
N THR A 107 35.12 -4.59 -8.51
CA THR A 107 35.76 -5.09 -7.29
C THR A 107 35.41 -4.16 -6.14
N PRO A 108 34.64 -4.61 -5.16
CA PRO A 108 34.29 -3.77 -4.02
C PRO A 108 35.53 -3.50 -3.15
N GLY A 109 35.52 -2.35 -2.48
CA GLY A 109 36.46 -2.09 -1.39
C GLY A 109 36.09 -2.88 -0.13
N ASP A 110 35.55 -2.18 0.87
CA ASP A 110 35.07 -2.81 2.10
C ASP A 110 33.63 -3.36 1.99
N GLU A 111 32.88 -3.01 0.94
CA GLU A 111 31.51 -3.48 0.66
C GLU A 111 31.54 -4.75 -0.21
N LEU A 112 30.57 -5.65 0.01
CA LEU A 112 30.45 -6.90 -0.75
C LEU A 112 29.78 -6.71 -2.11
N GLU A 113 29.00 -5.64 -2.28
CA GLU A 113 28.35 -5.26 -3.53
C GLU A 113 28.56 -3.78 -3.83
N VAL A 114 28.74 -3.43 -5.10
CA VAL A 114 28.83 -2.04 -5.55
C VAL A 114 27.56 -1.66 -6.28
N TRP A 115 26.92 -0.58 -5.83
CA TRP A 115 25.70 -0.03 -6.43
C TRP A 115 25.92 1.40 -6.88
N ARG A 116 25.44 1.72 -8.08
CA ARG A 116 25.55 3.07 -8.66
C ARG A 116 24.18 3.59 -9.08
N PRO A 117 23.93 4.91 -8.96
CA PRO A 117 22.74 5.52 -9.52
C PRO A 117 22.75 5.36 -11.04
N ALA A 118 21.68 4.76 -11.59
CA ALA A 118 21.46 4.62 -13.01
C ALA A 118 20.65 5.79 -13.57
N ALA A 119 19.71 6.33 -12.78
CA ALA A 119 18.92 7.50 -13.13
C ALA A 119 18.44 8.25 -11.87
N MET A 120 18.15 9.53 -12.02
CA MET A 120 17.53 10.37 -10.99
C MET A 120 16.31 11.08 -11.60
N LEU A 121 15.13 10.76 -11.10
CA LEU A 121 13.86 11.34 -11.55
C LEU A 121 13.53 12.51 -10.63
N ARG A 122 13.47 13.71 -11.22
CA ARG A 122 13.20 14.97 -10.51
C ARG A 122 11.91 15.59 -11.04
N GLY A 123 11.13 16.22 -10.18
CA GLY A 123 9.88 16.87 -10.55
C GLY A 123 8.77 16.75 -9.51
N SER A 124 8.96 15.96 -8.44
CA SER A 124 8.17 16.14 -7.22
C SER A 124 8.68 17.40 -6.51
N LEU A 125 7.75 18.19 -5.98
CA LEU A 125 8.04 19.41 -5.25
C LEU A 125 8.07 19.20 -3.73
N ALA A 126 7.73 17.98 -3.28
CA ALA A 126 7.59 17.62 -1.88
C ALA A 126 7.91 16.13 -1.66
N ASP A 127 7.83 15.70 -0.42
CA ASP A 127 8.18 14.36 0.05
C ASP A 127 7.42 13.28 -0.73
N ILE A 128 8.14 12.24 -1.10
CA ILE A 128 7.57 11.05 -1.73
C ILE A 128 7.38 9.99 -0.65
N CYS A 129 6.12 9.54 -0.47
CA CYS A 129 5.72 8.59 0.58
C CYS A 129 5.81 7.13 0.13
N ASP A 130 5.51 6.84 -1.13
CA ASP A 130 5.46 5.47 -1.63
C ASP A 130 5.78 5.39 -3.13
N LEU A 131 6.24 4.22 -3.57
CA LEU A 131 6.58 3.88 -4.94
C LEU A 131 6.02 2.53 -5.35
N ALA A 132 5.63 2.40 -6.61
CA ALA A 132 5.28 1.12 -7.20
C ALA A 132 5.86 1.02 -8.62
N TRP A 133 6.52 -0.11 -8.93
CA TRP A 133 6.96 -0.44 -10.26
C TRP A 133 5.82 -1.04 -11.09
N SER A 134 5.81 -0.72 -12.39
CA SER A 134 5.02 -1.48 -13.35
C SER A 134 5.56 -2.91 -13.47
N PRO A 135 4.73 -3.91 -13.83
CA PRO A 135 5.18 -5.30 -13.95
C PRO A 135 6.27 -5.51 -15.02
N CYS A 136 6.36 -4.63 -16.02
CA CYS A 136 7.44 -4.67 -17.02
C CYS A 136 8.76 -4.02 -16.52
N GLY A 137 8.79 -3.44 -15.31
CA GLY A 137 9.95 -2.79 -14.73
C GLY A 137 10.42 -1.50 -15.46
N ARG A 138 9.62 -0.95 -16.39
CA ARG A 138 9.95 0.29 -17.11
C ARG A 138 9.39 1.53 -16.45
N TYR A 139 8.19 1.46 -15.88
CA TYR A 139 7.50 2.61 -15.32
C TYR A 139 7.46 2.56 -13.81
N ILE A 140 7.41 3.73 -13.19
CA ILE A 140 7.24 3.89 -11.74
C ILE A 140 6.05 4.81 -11.50
N ALA A 141 5.21 4.47 -10.53
CA ALA A 141 4.25 5.37 -9.93
C ALA A 141 4.76 5.85 -8.57
N SER A 142 4.64 7.15 -8.28
CA SER A 142 4.99 7.75 -6.99
C SER A 142 3.80 8.43 -6.34
N ALA A 143 3.72 8.39 -5.01
CA ALA A 143 2.76 9.09 -4.19
C ALA A 143 3.46 10.18 -3.37
N SER A 144 2.92 11.42 -3.33
CA SER A 144 3.58 12.57 -2.72
C SER A 144 2.64 13.39 -1.83
N VAL A 145 3.21 14.09 -0.85
CA VAL A 145 2.49 15.04 0.00
C VAL A 145 2.13 16.34 -0.71
N ASP A 146 2.53 16.51 -1.98
CA ASP A 146 2.04 17.60 -2.84
C ASP A 146 0.64 17.33 -3.41
N ASN A 147 -0.09 16.38 -2.86
CA ASN A 147 -1.44 15.93 -3.22
C ASN A 147 -1.52 15.24 -4.58
N THR A 148 -0.38 14.89 -5.16
CA THR A 148 -0.35 14.25 -6.48
C THR A 148 0.29 12.86 -6.43
N ALA A 149 -0.12 12.02 -7.39
CA ALA A 149 0.68 10.89 -7.81
C ALA A 149 1.31 11.20 -9.18
N ARG A 150 2.45 10.59 -9.48
CA ARG A 150 3.12 10.78 -10.77
C ARG A 150 3.49 9.45 -11.38
N ILE A 151 3.45 9.41 -12.71
CA ILE A 151 3.91 8.28 -13.49
C ILE A 151 5.18 8.68 -14.23
N TRP A 152 6.22 7.86 -14.11
CA TRP A 152 7.55 8.10 -14.62
C TRP A 152 7.97 7.00 -15.59
N ASP A 153 8.70 7.37 -16.64
CA ASP A 153 9.50 6.44 -17.42
C ASP A 153 10.90 6.35 -16.79
N ALA A 154 11.20 5.21 -16.19
CA ALA A 154 12.47 4.96 -15.52
C ALA A 154 13.66 4.85 -16.49
N ARG A 155 13.41 4.51 -17.75
CA ARG A 155 14.45 4.42 -18.79
C ARG A 155 14.82 5.80 -19.34
N GLU A 156 13.80 6.64 -19.58
CA GLU A 156 14.00 7.98 -20.15
C GLU A 156 14.20 9.05 -19.07
N ALA A 157 14.10 8.67 -17.79
CA ALA A 157 14.25 9.53 -16.63
C ALA A 157 13.32 10.77 -16.66
N ARG A 158 12.08 10.62 -17.14
CA ARG A 158 11.11 11.72 -17.26
C ARG A 158 9.76 11.38 -16.64
N CYS A 159 9.06 12.41 -16.17
CA CYS A 159 7.67 12.32 -15.78
C CYS A 159 6.78 12.23 -17.03
N LEU A 160 5.90 11.22 -17.08
CA LEU A 160 4.92 11.03 -18.14
C LEU A 160 3.62 11.77 -17.86
N GLN A 161 3.15 11.68 -16.61
CA GLN A 161 1.89 12.30 -16.21
C GLN A 161 1.89 12.61 -14.71
N VAL A 162 1.27 13.74 -14.37
CA VAL A 162 0.89 14.11 -13.00
C VAL A 162 -0.61 13.81 -12.82
N LEU A 163 -0.94 13.03 -11.79
CA LEU A 163 -2.31 12.70 -11.39
C LEU A 163 -2.67 13.59 -10.20
N ALA A 164 -3.38 14.69 -10.47
CA ALA A 164 -3.71 15.75 -9.51
C ALA A 164 -5.17 15.69 -9.06
N ASP A 165 -5.72 14.48 -8.96
CA ASP A 165 -7.14 14.28 -8.63
C ASP A 165 -7.41 14.31 -7.12
N HIS A 166 -6.39 14.05 -6.27
CA HIS A 166 -6.53 14.06 -4.82
C HIS A 166 -6.52 15.48 -4.25
N SER A 167 -7.31 15.72 -3.21
CA SER A 167 -7.38 17.02 -2.52
C SER A 167 -6.43 17.11 -1.32
N HIS A 168 -5.78 16.00 -0.92
CA HIS A 168 -4.83 15.95 0.18
C HIS A 168 -3.71 14.92 -0.11
N TYR A 169 -2.73 14.78 0.80
CA TYR A 169 -1.53 13.93 0.65
C TYR A 169 -1.84 12.56 0.06
N VAL A 170 -1.14 12.19 -1.00
CA VAL A 170 -1.17 10.83 -1.53
C VAL A 170 -0.11 10.02 -0.79
N GLN A 171 -0.56 9.05 0.01
CA GLN A 171 0.30 8.34 0.97
C GLN A 171 0.56 6.88 0.63
N GLY A 172 0.01 6.41 -0.48
CA GLY A 172 0.26 5.06 -0.96
C GLY A 172 -0.12 4.88 -2.42
N VAL A 173 0.59 3.99 -3.09
CA VAL A 173 0.38 3.63 -4.49
C VAL A 173 0.66 2.15 -4.71
N ALA A 174 -0.15 1.51 -5.55
CA ALA A 174 0.10 0.15 -6.00
C ALA A 174 -0.13 0.04 -7.52
N TRP A 175 0.71 -0.74 -8.19
CA TRP A 175 0.57 -1.06 -9.60
C TRP A 175 0.02 -2.48 -9.77
N ASP A 176 -0.94 -2.64 -10.66
CA ASP A 176 -1.54 -3.94 -11.02
C ASP A 176 -0.48 -4.87 -11.64
N PRO A 177 -0.28 -6.08 -11.11
CA PRO A 177 0.68 -7.04 -11.67
C PRO A 177 0.33 -7.49 -13.09
N LEU A 178 -0.94 -7.35 -13.51
CA LEU A 178 -1.36 -7.59 -14.90
C LEU A 178 -1.14 -6.37 -15.80
N GLY A 179 -0.82 -5.21 -15.22
CA GLY A 179 -0.45 -3.99 -15.95
C GLY A 179 -1.62 -3.24 -16.56
N GLU A 180 -2.83 -3.35 -16.00
CA GLU A 180 -4.03 -2.67 -16.53
C GLU A 180 -4.44 -1.44 -15.74
N PHE A 181 -4.09 -1.36 -14.44
CA PHE A 181 -4.48 -0.23 -13.61
C PHE A 181 -3.47 0.10 -12.49
N LEU A 182 -3.66 1.27 -11.90
CA LEU A 182 -2.97 1.73 -10.70
C LEU A 182 -3.99 2.08 -9.62
N VAL A 183 -3.57 1.98 -8.38
CA VAL A 183 -4.37 2.38 -7.22
C VAL A 183 -3.59 3.38 -6.39
N THR A 184 -4.23 4.48 -5.99
CA THR A 184 -3.66 5.47 -5.06
C THR A 184 -4.54 5.63 -3.84
N GLN A 185 -3.94 5.84 -2.68
CA GLN A 185 -4.64 6.07 -1.43
C GLN A 185 -4.18 7.37 -0.77
N SER A 186 -5.14 8.19 -0.35
CA SER A 186 -4.89 9.55 0.15
C SER A 186 -5.53 9.78 1.52
N SER A 187 -5.00 10.79 2.23
CA SER A 187 -5.60 11.35 3.44
C SER A 187 -6.87 12.18 3.16
N ASP A 188 -7.21 12.46 1.90
CA ASP A 188 -8.53 12.97 1.51
C ASP A 188 -9.66 11.94 1.72
N ARG A 189 -9.37 10.80 2.34
CA ARG A 189 -10.28 9.67 2.62
C ARG A 189 -10.74 8.93 1.37
N SER A 190 -9.98 9.02 0.28
CA SER A 190 -10.32 8.33 -0.96
C SER A 190 -9.28 7.29 -1.38
N LEU A 191 -9.77 6.27 -2.05
CA LEU A 191 -9.04 5.34 -2.88
C LEU A 191 -9.40 5.65 -4.33
N ARG A 192 -8.41 5.88 -5.18
CA ARG A 192 -8.63 6.08 -6.62
C ARG A 192 -7.98 4.97 -7.40
N THR A 193 -8.66 4.53 -8.43
CA THR A 193 -8.16 3.56 -9.40
C THR A 193 -8.05 4.24 -10.75
N TYR A 194 -6.92 4.06 -11.42
CA TYR A 194 -6.63 4.63 -12.74
C TYR A 194 -6.40 3.51 -13.73
N ARG A 195 -7.05 3.57 -14.88
CA ARG A 195 -6.76 2.67 -16.01
C ARG A 195 -5.44 3.10 -16.65
N TRP A 196 -4.53 2.16 -16.81
CA TRP A 196 -3.25 2.37 -17.47
C TRP A 196 -3.36 2.15 -18.98
N HIS A 197 -2.80 3.07 -19.75
CA HIS A 197 -2.80 3.03 -21.22
C HIS A 197 -1.39 2.81 -21.74
N ARG A 198 -0.96 1.55 -21.78
CA ARG A 198 0.40 1.16 -22.21
C ARG A 198 0.75 1.69 -23.59
N ASP A 199 -0.12 1.49 -24.57
CA ASP A 199 0.11 1.89 -25.96
C ASP A 199 0.35 3.40 -26.09
N VAL A 200 -0.35 4.20 -25.31
CA VAL A 200 -0.15 5.67 -25.26
C VAL A 200 1.19 6.01 -24.66
N ALA A 201 1.60 5.32 -23.59
CA ALA A 201 2.88 5.54 -22.95
C ALA A 201 4.06 5.12 -23.84
N GLU A 202 3.93 4.01 -24.55
CA GLU A 202 4.94 3.52 -25.50
C GLU A 202 5.06 4.40 -26.75
N ALA A 203 3.95 4.96 -27.22
CA ALA A 203 3.95 5.89 -28.35
C ALA A 203 4.61 7.23 -28.04
N GLY A 204 4.78 7.58 -26.77
CA GLY A 204 5.51 8.77 -26.30
C GLY A 204 4.95 10.10 -26.79
N LYS A 205 3.65 10.16 -27.16
CA LYS A 205 3.02 11.39 -27.66
C LYS A 205 2.88 12.41 -26.54
N PRO A 206 3.47 13.61 -26.65
CA PRO A 206 3.33 14.65 -25.65
C PRO A 206 1.86 15.05 -25.41
N GLY A 207 1.49 15.21 -24.14
CA GLY A 207 0.14 15.65 -23.76
C GLY A 207 -0.95 14.57 -23.79
N SER A 208 -0.63 13.34 -24.19
CA SER A 208 -1.59 12.23 -24.12
C SER A 208 -1.62 11.65 -22.69
N ALA A 209 -2.82 11.48 -22.12
CA ALA A 209 -2.99 10.87 -20.80
C ALA A 209 -2.63 9.38 -20.86
N VAL A 210 -1.59 8.97 -20.12
CA VAL A 210 -1.17 7.57 -20.01
C VAL A 210 -1.97 6.82 -18.94
N ALA A 211 -2.67 7.53 -18.06
CA ALA A 211 -3.59 6.97 -17.07
C ALA A 211 -4.84 7.85 -16.93
N THR A 212 -6.00 7.22 -16.78
CA THR A 212 -7.29 7.90 -16.61
C THR A 212 -8.04 7.33 -15.41
N VAL A 213 -8.76 8.18 -14.67
CA VAL A 213 -9.54 7.77 -13.49
C VAL A 213 -10.58 6.73 -13.92
N LEU A 214 -10.57 5.57 -13.26
CA LEU A 214 -11.54 4.48 -13.44
C LEU A 214 -12.62 4.54 -12.34
N SER A 215 -12.22 4.73 -11.09
CA SER A 215 -13.13 4.81 -9.94
C SER A 215 -12.54 5.63 -8.79
N THR A 216 -13.44 6.13 -7.94
CA THR A 216 -13.10 6.83 -6.70
C THR A 216 -14.00 6.33 -5.58
N HIS A 217 -13.39 5.84 -4.49
CA HIS A 217 -14.08 5.31 -3.32
C HIS A 217 -13.77 6.16 -2.09
N TYR A 218 -14.77 6.78 -1.51
CA TYR A 218 -14.66 7.57 -0.27
C TYR A 218 -15.75 7.25 0.75
N SER A 219 -16.88 6.68 0.33
CA SER A 219 -18.00 6.32 1.20
C SER A 219 -18.76 5.10 0.66
N MET A 220 -19.48 4.43 1.54
CA MET A 220 -20.40 3.34 1.21
C MET A 220 -21.72 3.53 1.97
N PRO A 221 -22.84 2.95 1.51
CA PRO A 221 -24.08 2.92 2.29
C PRO A 221 -23.84 2.28 3.65
N ARG A 222 -24.44 2.85 4.69
CA ARG A 222 -24.42 2.26 6.03
C ARG A 222 -25.32 1.02 6.02
N ILE A 223 -24.81 -0.10 6.54
CA ILE A 223 -25.61 -1.30 6.78
C ILE A 223 -26.30 -1.07 8.14
N ASP A 224 -27.52 -0.56 8.10
CA ASP A 224 -28.36 -0.52 9.30
C ASP A 224 -28.86 -1.95 9.52
N ASP A 225 -28.55 -2.51 10.67
CA ASP A 225 -29.01 -3.86 11.07
C ASP A 225 -30.44 -3.71 11.58
N ASP A 226 -31.42 -3.84 10.68
CA ASP A 226 -32.87 -3.68 10.98
C ASP A 226 -33.45 -4.75 11.91
N SER A 227 -32.58 -5.54 12.62
CA SER A 227 -33.01 -6.66 13.48
C SER A 227 -32.84 -6.44 14.97
N ALA A 228 -32.89 -5.19 15.50
CA ALA A 228 -32.94 -4.98 16.95
C ALA A 228 -33.85 -3.81 17.31
N GLY A 229 -34.97 -4.17 17.91
CA GLY A 229 -36.05 -3.32 18.30
C GLY A 229 -35.67 -2.04 19.03
N GLU A 230 -36.58 -1.09 18.92
CA GLU A 230 -36.64 0.21 19.57
C GLU A 230 -36.32 0.16 21.05
N ALA A 231 -35.29 0.88 21.51
CA ALA A 231 -35.24 1.43 22.85
C ALA A 231 -34.24 2.61 22.92
N SER A 232 -34.80 3.80 23.09
CA SER A 232 -34.34 4.99 23.84
C SER A 232 -32.85 5.40 23.79
N GLY A 233 -32.63 6.65 23.38
CA GLY A 233 -31.40 7.39 23.60
C GLY A 233 -31.31 8.59 22.65
N LYS A 234 -32.16 9.60 22.84
CA LYS A 234 -31.88 10.95 22.37
C LYS A 234 -31.00 11.61 23.41
N GLU A 235 -29.89 12.16 22.93
CA GLU A 235 -29.18 13.32 23.46
C GLU A 235 -27.71 13.20 23.04
N ASP A 236 -27.19 14.26 22.43
CA ASP A 236 -25.77 14.56 22.14
C ASP A 236 -25.34 14.75 20.65
N ASP A 237 -26.25 15.08 19.71
CA ASP A 237 -25.83 15.42 18.34
C ASP A 237 -26.31 16.81 17.85
N GLU A 238 -26.73 17.73 18.75
CA GLU A 238 -27.34 19.02 18.35
C GLU A 238 -26.35 20.21 18.27
N GLU A 239 -25.09 20.11 18.66
CA GLU A 239 -24.19 21.30 18.65
C GLU A 239 -23.35 21.47 17.36
N GLU A 240 -23.11 20.46 16.57
CA GLU A 240 -22.34 20.62 15.32
C GLU A 240 -23.18 21.07 14.09
N HIS A 241 -24.52 20.94 14.17
CA HIS A 241 -25.38 21.33 13.04
C HIS A 241 -25.73 22.81 12.98
N LYS A 242 -25.56 23.57 14.07
CA LYS A 242 -25.95 24.97 14.13
C LYS A 242 -24.97 25.97 13.51
N GLN A 243 -23.73 25.58 13.26
CA GLN A 243 -22.73 26.47 12.65
C GLN A 243 -22.72 26.42 11.10
N GLN A 244 -23.30 25.37 10.49
CA GLN A 244 -23.38 25.25 9.02
C GLN A 244 -24.68 25.76 8.40
N GLU A 245 -25.71 26.00 9.19
CA GLU A 245 -26.97 26.56 8.68
C GLU A 245 -26.98 28.09 8.60
N GLN A 246 -26.11 28.81 9.30
CA GLN A 246 -26.05 30.28 9.25
C GLN A 246 -25.34 30.83 8.00
N GLU A 247 -24.50 30.08 7.33
CA GLU A 247 -23.86 30.51 6.07
C GLU A 247 -24.68 30.21 4.80
N ALA A 248 -25.75 29.43 4.94
CA ALA A 248 -26.63 29.05 3.81
C ALA A 248 -27.88 29.91 3.64
N GLU A 249 -28.24 30.78 4.60
CA GLU A 249 -29.45 31.60 4.56
C GLU A 249 -29.26 32.97 3.87
N GLU A 250 -28.04 33.44 3.65
CA GLU A 250 -27.83 34.76 2.98
C GLU A 250 -27.85 34.72 1.44
N GLN A 251 -28.06 33.56 0.78
CA GLN A 251 -28.11 33.48 -0.70
C GLN A 251 -29.43 32.98 -1.29
N LYS A 252 -30.55 33.04 -0.57
CA LYS A 252 -31.87 32.74 -1.13
C LYS A 252 -32.90 33.85 -0.89
N MET A 253 -32.79 34.89 -1.68
CA MET A 253 -33.90 35.73 -2.05
C MET A 253 -33.92 35.84 -3.58
N GLU A 254 -34.88 35.23 -4.17
CA GLU A 254 -35.54 35.39 -5.48
C GLU A 254 -35.68 34.05 -6.22
N VAL A 255 -36.85 33.57 -6.24
CA VAL A 255 -37.75 33.26 -7.37
C VAL A 255 -38.79 32.24 -6.93
N ASP A 256 -40.03 32.71 -7.02
CA ASP A 256 -41.28 32.03 -6.68
C ASP A 256 -41.78 31.07 -7.79
N THR A 257 -42.58 30.08 -7.32
CA THR A 257 -43.60 29.30 -8.05
C THR A 257 -43.17 28.19 -9.00
N ALA A 258 -43.28 26.94 -8.50
CA ALA A 258 -44.04 25.85 -9.14
C ALA A 258 -44.12 24.61 -8.20
N GLU A 259 -45.36 24.35 -7.81
CA GLU A 259 -45.80 23.18 -7.05
C GLU A 259 -45.66 21.90 -7.89
N GLN A 260 -44.78 20.96 -7.53
CA GLN A 260 -44.87 19.55 -7.96
C GLN A 260 -44.25 18.60 -6.95
N ALA A 261 -44.92 17.49 -6.74
CA ALA A 261 -44.72 16.39 -5.80
C ALA A 261 -43.26 16.06 -5.45
N LYS A 262 -42.92 16.10 -4.15
CA LYS A 262 -41.68 15.62 -3.60
C LYS A 262 -41.60 14.07 -3.68
N PRO A 263 -40.63 13.49 -4.37
CA PRO A 263 -40.30 12.08 -4.15
C PRO A 263 -39.66 11.98 -2.76
N THR A 264 -40.18 11.13 -1.92
CA THR A 264 -39.60 10.73 -0.63
C THR A 264 -38.27 10.01 -0.92
N THR A 265 -37.20 10.78 -1.06
CA THR A 265 -35.83 10.24 -1.13
C THR A 265 -35.44 9.87 0.29
N THR A 266 -35.54 8.59 0.62
CA THR A 266 -34.89 8.02 1.79
C THR A 266 -33.38 8.25 1.61
N THR A 267 -32.82 9.27 2.23
CA THR A 267 -31.39 9.54 2.29
C THR A 267 -30.73 8.38 3.03
N ARG A 268 -30.24 7.37 2.30
CA ARG A 268 -29.42 6.32 2.87
C ARG A 268 -28.20 6.97 3.51
N LYS A 269 -28.08 6.84 4.85
CA LYS A 269 -26.91 7.32 5.57
C LYS A 269 -25.68 6.67 4.98
N THR A 270 -24.71 7.46 4.54
CA THR A 270 -23.41 6.98 4.03
C THR A 270 -22.36 7.05 5.11
N GLN A 271 -21.39 6.14 5.11
CA GLN A 271 -20.24 6.19 5.99
C GLN A 271 -18.95 6.38 5.19
N ARG A 272 -18.00 7.13 5.72
CA ARG A 272 -16.66 7.27 5.14
C ARG A 272 -15.89 5.96 5.29
N LEU A 273 -15.14 5.57 4.25
CA LEU A 273 -14.40 4.31 4.20
C LEU A 273 -13.04 4.40 4.90
N PHE A 274 -12.41 5.58 4.91
CA PHE A 274 -11.03 5.71 5.35
C PHE A 274 -10.86 6.77 6.42
N HIS A 275 -9.78 6.62 7.21
CA HIS A 275 -9.32 7.64 8.15
C HIS A 275 -8.93 8.93 7.43
N ASP A 276 -9.07 10.05 8.14
CA ASP A 276 -8.64 11.38 7.72
C ASP A 276 -7.13 11.61 7.92
N ASP A 277 -6.70 12.85 7.87
CA ASP A 277 -5.35 13.32 8.06
C ASP A 277 -4.87 13.26 9.52
N ASN A 278 -5.79 13.14 10.50
CA ASN A 278 -5.45 12.93 11.92
C ASN A 278 -4.84 11.55 12.20
N LEU A 279 -4.72 10.68 11.17
CA LEU A 279 -4.04 9.40 11.32
C LEU A 279 -2.57 9.60 11.70
N THR A 280 -2.14 9.01 12.79
CA THR A 280 -0.77 9.12 13.32
C THR A 280 0.30 8.40 12.47
N SER A 281 -0.05 7.90 11.28
CA SER A 281 0.86 7.26 10.33
C SER A 281 1.02 8.09 9.08
N PHE A 282 2.26 8.23 8.64
CA PHE A 282 2.62 8.87 7.38
C PHE A 282 2.30 8.00 6.16
N PHE A 283 2.12 6.67 6.34
CA PHE A 283 1.97 5.73 5.25
C PHE A 283 0.56 5.12 5.21
N ARG A 284 0.05 4.90 3.99
CA ARG A 284 -1.20 4.19 3.69
C ARG A 284 -0.99 3.29 2.47
N ARG A 285 -0.19 2.24 2.63
CA ARG A 285 0.29 1.40 1.52
C ARG A 285 -0.70 0.33 1.12
N PRO A 286 -1.44 0.49 0.00
CA PRO A 286 -2.29 -0.55 -0.57
C PRO A 286 -1.44 -1.62 -1.26
N ALA A 287 -2.03 -2.79 -1.52
CA ALA A 287 -1.39 -3.84 -2.29
C ALA A 287 -2.39 -4.59 -3.16
N ILE A 288 -1.92 -5.06 -4.31
CA ILE A 288 -2.69 -5.89 -5.24
C ILE A 288 -2.15 -7.31 -5.17
N SER A 289 -3.05 -8.29 -5.18
CA SER A 289 -2.67 -9.71 -5.11
C SER A 289 -1.84 -10.12 -6.34
N PRO A 290 -0.93 -11.10 -6.22
CA PRO A 290 -0.03 -11.50 -7.31
C PRO A 290 -0.75 -12.01 -8.56
N ASP A 291 -2.00 -12.45 -8.44
CA ASP A 291 -2.88 -12.82 -9.57
C ASP A 291 -3.69 -11.63 -10.12
N GLY A 292 -3.56 -10.45 -9.52
CA GLY A 292 -4.29 -9.25 -9.91
C GLY A 292 -5.77 -9.23 -9.54
N ARG A 293 -6.31 -10.24 -8.86
CA ARG A 293 -7.75 -10.37 -8.58
C ARG A 293 -8.24 -9.52 -7.41
N LEU A 294 -7.38 -9.22 -6.44
CA LEU A 294 -7.75 -8.55 -5.20
C LEU A 294 -6.91 -7.30 -4.96
N VAL A 295 -7.55 -6.25 -4.47
CA VAL A 295 -6.92 -5.01 -4.00
C VAL A 295 -7.18 -4.85 -2.51
N ALA A 296 -6.13 -4.89 -1.69
CA ALA A 296 -6.18 -4.65 -0.25
C ALA A 296 -5.76 -3.21 0.06
N THR A 297 -6.46 -2.55 0.99
CA THR A 297 -6.23 -1.12 1.30
C THR A 297 -5.92 -0.91 2.77
N ALA A 298 -5.12 0.10 3.05
CA ALA A 298 -4.79 0.56 4.39
C ALA A 298 -5.82 1.59 4.91
N ALA A 299 -5.69 1.98 6.17
CA ALA A 299 -6.41 3.06 6.83
C ALA A 299 -7.95 2.98 6.73
N GLY A 300 -8.51 1.78 6.56
CA GLY A 300 -9.96 1.58 6.51
C GLY A 300 -10.62 1.76 7.87
N VAL A 301 -11.85 2.27 7.87
CA VAL A 301 -12.71 2.42 9.05
C VAL A 301 -14.09 1.86 8.75
N GLN A 302 -14.49 0.86 9.49
CA GLN A 302 -15.86 0.38 9.49
C GLN A 302 -16.60 1.03 10.67
N ARG A 303 -17.66 1.77 10.36
CA ARG A 303 -18.53 2.43 11.35
C ARG A 303 -19.87 1.71 11.37
N ASP A 304 -19.94 0.67 12.18
CA ASP A 304 -21.18 0.08 12.65
C ASP A 304 -21.57 0.73 14.00
N ARG A 305 -21.93 -0.03 15.03
CA ARG A 305 -22.19 0.50 16.39
C ARG A 305 -20.94 1.06 17.07
N THR A 306 -19.75 0.62 16.66
CA THR A 306 -18.44 1.10 17.14
C THR A 306 -17.50 1.27 15.95
N SER A 307 -16.75 2.38 15.94
CA SER A 307 -15.73 2.60 14.91
C SER A 307 -14.61 1.58 15.04
N ARG A 308 -14.35 0.78 14.01
CA ARG A 308 -13.33 -0.27 14.00
C ARG A 308 -12.34 -0.09 12.85
N ASN A 309 -11.05 -0.21 13.15
CA ASN A 309 -10.03 -0.22 12.11
C ASN A 309 -10.15 -1.49 11.28
N THR A 310 -10.05 -1.35 9.97
CA THR A 310 -10.21 -2.44 9.02
C THR A 310 -9.28 -2.31 7.82
N CYS A 311 -9.02 -3.42 7.15
CA CYS A 311 -8.51 -3.45 5.79
C CYS A 311 -9.68 -3.81 4.87
N PHE A 312 -10.00 -2.96 3.91
CA PHE A 312 -10.97 -3.30 2.88
C PHE A 312 -10.29 -4.04 1.72
N VAL A 313 -11.00 -5.01 1.15
CA VAL A 313 -10.55 -5.75 -0.01
C VAL A 313 -11.60 -5.62 -1.13
N TRP A 314 -11.15 -5.21 -2.31
CA TRP A 314 -11.96 -5.16 -3.53
C TRP A 314 -11.58 -6.31 -4.45
N ALA A 315 -12.57 -6.82 -5.18
CA ALA A 315 -12.33 -7.70 -6.32
C ALA A 315 -12.11 -6.86 -7.59
N ARG A 316 -11.22 -7.33 -8.48
CA ARG A 316 -10.87 -6.65 -9.73
C ARG A 316 -12.09 -6.32 -10.60
N ASP A 317 -13.02 -7.25 -10.71
CA ASP A 317 -14.26 -7.13 -11.49
C ASP A 317 -15.26 -6.13 -10.87
N LYS A 318 -15.05 -5.76 -9.61
CA LYS A 318 -15.90 -4.85 -8.82
C LYS A 318 -15.18 -3.60 -8.33
N LEU A 319 -14.13 -3.17 -9.02
CA LEU A 319 -13.37 -1.96 -8.65
C LEU A 319 -14.18 -0.66 -8.70
N GLN A 320 -15.37 -0.66 -9.31
CA GLN A 320 -16.30 0.48 -9.31
C GLN A 320 -17.38 0.37 -8.22
N GLY A 321 -17.43 -0.75 -7.51
CA GLY A 321 -18.43 -1.05 -6.49
C GLY A 321 -17.92 -0.96 -5.05
N ALA A 322 -18.69 -1.53 -4.13
CA ALA A 322 -18.29 -1.66 -2.72
C ALA A 322 -17.19 -2.72 -2.54
N PRO A 323 -16.40 -2.64 -1.44
CA PRO A 323 -15.45 -3.69 -1.10
C PRO A 323 -16.18 -5.03 -0.90
N VAL A 324 -15.56 -6.10 -1.35
CA VAL A 324 -16.12 -7.46 -1.22
C VAL A 324 -15.86 -8.06 0.15
N LEU A 325 -14.87 -7.53 0.88
CA LEU A 325 -14.50 -8.03 2.20
C LEU A 325 -13.96 -6.90 3.07
N SER A 326 -14.26 -6.99 4.37
CA SER A 326 -13.74 -6.13 5.43
C SER A 326 -13.01 -6.97 6.46
N LEU A 327 -11.69 -6.81 6.55
CA LEU A 327 -10.83 -7.49 7.51
C LEU A 327 -10.69 -6.59 8.75
N GLY A 328 -11.64 -6.72 9.67
CA GLY A 328 -11.74 -5.86 10.85
C GLY A 328 -11.06 -6.45 12.09
N GLY A 329 -11.29 -5.79 13.25
CA GLY A 329 -10.79 -6.25 14.55
C GLY A 329 -9.39 -5.77 14.90
N HIS A 330 -8.85 -4.82 14.16
CA HIS A 330 -7.54 -4.22 14.47
C HIS A 330 -7.64 -3.15 15.54
N ALA A 331 -6.80 -3.25 16.59
CA ALA A 331 -6.74 -2.27 17.68
C ALA A 331 -6.21 -0.90 17.25
N LYS A 332 -5.36 -0.87 16.22
CA LYS A 332 -4.77 0.33 15.64
C LYS A 332 -5.06 0.40 14.14
N PRO A 333 -5.00 1.60 13.53
CA PRO A 333 -5.17 1.74 12.09
C PRO A 333 -4.20 0.88 11.28
N VAL A 334 -4.69 0.35 10.16
CA VAL A 334 -3.88 -0.39 9.20
C VAL A 334 -3.02 0.61 8.43
N VAL A 335 -1.72 0.35 8.35
CA VAL A 335 -0.73 1.22 7.71
C VAL A 335 -0.26 0.64 6.39
N VAL A 336 -0.07 -0.68 6.35
CA VAL A 336 0.52 -1.39 5.22
C VAL A 336 -0.23 -2.69 4.97
N THR A 337 -0.43 -3.00 3.70
CA THR A 337 -0.87 -4.30 3.24
C THR A 337 0.17 -4.88 2.29
N ARG A 338 0.46 -6.19 2.36
CA ARG A 338 1.40 -6.86 1.46
C ARG A 338 0.97 -8.30 1.19
N TRP A 339 0.85 -8.64 -0.08
CA TRP A 339 0.61 -10.01 -0.51
C TRP A 339 1.93 -10.77 -0.63
N THR A 340 1.91 -12.07 -0.33
CA THR A 340 3.03 -12.94 -0.69
C THR A 340 3.20 -12.95 -2.21
N PRO A 341 4.43 -13.01 -2.73
CA PRO A 341 4.66 -13.12 -4.18
C PRO A 341 4.26 -14.49 -4.73
N CYS A 342 4.16 -15.49 -3.85
CA CYS A 342 3.86 -16.87 -4.20
C CYS A 342 2.35 -17.16 -4.15
N ARG A 343 1.92 -18.06 -5.04
CA ARG A 343 0.64 -18.75 -4.96
C ARG A 343 0.88 -20.13 -4.34
N PHE A 344 0.05 -20.51 -3.40
CA PHE A 344 0.13 -21.82 -2.75
C PHE A 344 -0.96 -22.73 -3.31
N GLY A 345 -0.72 -24.05 -3.29
CA GLY A 345 -1.72 -25.01 -3.72
C GLY A 345 -3.02 -24.92 -2.91
N ALA A 346 -4.12 -25.26 -3.55
CA ALA A 346 -5.45 -25.25 -2.92
C ALA A 346 -5.44 -26.11 -1.63
N ARG A 347 -5.99 -25.58 -0.57
CA ARG A 347 -6.26 -26.32 0.67
C ARG A 347 -7.73 -26.73 0.65
N LYS A 348 -8.02 -28.00 0.89
CA LYS A 348 -9.40 -28.39 1.17
C LYS A 348 -9.81 -27.72 2.49
N ALA A 349 -10.86 -26.91 2.45
CA ALA A 349 -11.41 -26.33 3.66
C ALA A 349 -11.97 -27.46 4.53
N ASP A 350 -11.42 -27.64 5.73
CA ASP A 350 -11.88 -28.67 6.68
C ASP A 350 -13.28 -28.35 7.25
N ASP A 351 -13.77 -27.10 7.07
CA ASP A 351 -15.01 -26.57 7.66
C ASP A 351 -16.09 -26.18 6.63
N GLY A 352 -15.90 -26.49 5.35
CA GLY A 352 -16.86 -26.12 4.31
C GLY A 352 -16.96 -24.63 4.01
N SER A 353 -16.05 -23.79 4.56
CA SER A 353 -16.01 -22.36 4.30
C SER A 353 -15.57 -22.08 2.85
N SER A 354 -16.31 -21.22 2.14
CA SER A 354 -15.90 -20.71 0.84
C SER A 354 -14.75 -19.71 1.01
N GLY A 355 -13.71 -19.81 0.17
CA GLY A 355 -12.64 -18.82 0.10
C GLY A 355 -13.16 -17.42 -0.30
N TRP A 356 -12.27 -16.42 -0.28
CA TRP A 356 -12.62 -15.01 -0.57
C TRP A 356 -13.14 -14.79 -1.99
N ILE A 357 -12.76 -15.67 -2.93
CA ILE A 357 -13.27 -15.68 -4.30
C ILE A 357 -13.68 -17.10 -4.63
N ALA A 358 -14.91 -17.29 -5.11
CA ALA A 358 -15.34 -18.55 -5.67
C ALA A 358 -14.54 -18.79 -6.96
N GLY A 359 -13.72 -19.82 -6.97
CA GLY A 359 -12.97 -20.29 -8.15
C GLY A 359 -13.48 -21.65 -8.52
N ASP A 360 -13.85 -21.84 -9.79
CA ASP A 360 -14.16 -23.16 -10.33
C ASP A 360 -12.83 -23.87 -10.70
N GLY A 361 -12.57 -25.01 -10.08
CA GLY A 361 -11.51 -25.94 -10.47
C GLY A 361 -10.11 -25.66 -9.94
N ASP A 362 -9.09 -26.20 -10.61
CA ASP A 362 -7.65 -26.14 -10.28
C ASP A 362 -7.04 -24.71 -10.15
N GLU A 363 -7.80 -23.65 -10.44
CA GLU A 363 -7.40 -22.25 -10.31
C GLU A 363 -7.52 -21.68 -8.90
N ALA A 364 -8.01 -22.41 -7.93
CA ALA A 364 -8.14 -21.96 -6.53
C ALA A 364 -6.78 -21.93 -5.80
N ALA A 365 -5.79 -21.30 -6.43
CA ALA A 365 -4.52 -21.04 -5.76
C ALA A 365 -4.75 -20.10 -4.55
N ARG A 366 -4.31 -20.54 -3.40
CA ARG A 366 -4.34 -19.82 -2.15
C ARG A 366 -3.27 -18.74 -2.13
N MET A 367 -3.61 -17.55 -1.62
CA MET A 367 -2.70 -16.44 -1.42
C MET A 367 -2.71 -15.99 0.03
N VAL A 368 -1.64 -15.39 0.48
CA VAL A 368 -1.48 -14.92 1.86
C VAL A 368 -1.28 -13.41 1.86
N LEU A 369 -2.03 -12.72 2.73
CA LEU A 369 -1.97 -11.27 2.92
C LEU A 369 -1.46 -10.95 4.32
N ALA A 370 -0.41 -10.12 4.42
CA ALA A 370 -0.03 -9.45 5.66
C ALA A 370 -0.74 -8.10 5.74
N VAL A 371 -1.40 -7.85 6.85
CA VAL A 371 -2.02 -6.57 7.19
C VAL A 371 -1.32 -6.04 8.44
N ALA A 372 -0.54 -4.97 8.26
CA ALA A 372 0.22 -4.36 9.34
C ALA A 372 -0.49 -3.11 9.86
N THR A 373 -0.64 -3.07 11.17
CA THR A 373 -1.00 -1.87 11.94
C THR A 373 0.26 -1.23 12.52
N GLN A 374 0.12 -0.17 13.27
CA GLN A 374 1.27 0.46 13.94
C GLN A 374 2.00 -0.48 14.92
N ASN A 375 1.34 -1.49 15.50
CA ASN A 375 1.90 -2.32 16.56
C ASN A 375 1.69 -3.83 16.38
N SER A 376 1.08 -4.25 15.29
CA SER A 376 0.81 -5.67 15.04
C SER A 376 0.75 -5.99 13.55
N VAL A 377 1.03 -7.24 13.21
CA VAL A 377 0.87 -7.78 11.86
C VAL A 377 -0.08 -8.97 11.93
N ALA A 378 -1.18 -8.90 11.22
CA ALA A 378 -2.13 -9.99 11.05
C ALA A 378 -1.90 -10.65 9.70
N ILE A 379 -1.91 -11.99 9.69
CA ILE A 379 -1.75 -12.79 8.46
C ILE A 379 -3.11 -13.40 8.12
N TYR A 380 -3.52 -13.20 6.87
CA TYR A 380 -4.75 -13.74 6.31
C TYR A 380 -4.46 -14.69 5.17
N ASP A 381 -5.28 -15.71 5.04
CA ASP A 381 -5.22 -16.71 3.98
C ASP A 381 -6.52 -16.65 3.18
N THR A 382 -6.44 -16.54 1.86
CA THR A 382 -7.64 -16.42 1.00
C THR A 382 -8.52 -17.66 0.99
N SER A 383 -8.03 -18.80 1.46
CA SER A 383 -8.83 -20.01 1.63
C SER A 383 -9.69 -20.01 2.89
N VAL A 384 -9.46 -19.07 3.81
CA VAL A 384 -10.18 -18.98 5.09
C VAL A 384 -11.02 -17.70 5.13
N SER A 385 -12.30 -17.82 5.47
CA SER A 385 -13.23 -16.69 5.45
C SER A 385 -12.88 -15.62 6.49
N GLY A 386 -12.25 -14.51 6.07
CA GLY A 386 -12.13 -13.24 6.80
C GLY A 386 -11.42 -13.28 8.17
N ARG A 387 -10.90 -14.42 8.61
CA ARG A 387 -10.20 -14.55 9.89
C ARG A 387 -8.69 -14.55 9.70
N ALA A 388 -7.98 -13.86 10.60
CA ALA A 388 -6.53 -13.93 10.64
C ALA A 388 -6.08 -15.36 11.06
N VAL A 389 -5.19 -15.94 10.27
CA VAL A 389 -4.57 -17.26 10.58
C VAL A 389 -3.35 -17.11 11.49
N GLY A 390 -2.85 -15.89 11.66
CA GLY A 390 -1.75 -15.56 12.56
C GLY A 390 -1.79 -14.08 12.96
N LEU A 391 -1.37 -13.80 14.19
CA LEU A 391 -1.21 -12.45 14.72
C LEU A 391 0.14 -12.33 15.41
N MET A 392 0.91 -11.33 15.04
CA MET A 392 2.17 -10.94 15.68
C MET A 392 2.00 -9.56 16.29
N SER A 393 2.24 -9.41 17.59
CA SER A 393 2.14 -8.13 18.30
C SER A 393 3.23 -8.02 19.35
N GLY A 394 3.54 -6.79 19.78
CA GLY A 394 4.51 -6.55 20.85
C GLY A 394 5.97 -6.85 20.47
N LEU A 395 6.30 -6.93 19.17
CA LEU A 395 7.65 -7.20 18.68
C LEU A 395 8.50 -5.95 18.46
N HIS A 396 7.85 -4.80 18.33
CA HIS A 396 8.48 -3.52 18.06
C HIS A 396 8.11 -2.50 19.12
N TYR A 397 9.07 -1.68 19.54
CA TYR A 397 8.85 -0.53 20.43
C TYR A 397 8.35 0.69 19.67
N ALA A 398 8.71 0.82 18.39
CA ALA A 398 8.25 1.88 17.49
C ALA A 398 7.13 1.37 16.57
N ALA A 399 6.43 2.29 15.93
CA ALA A 399 5.40 1.96 14.96
C ALA A 399 5.97 1.19 13.77
N ILE A 400 5.24 0.17 13.31
CA ILE A 400 5.54 -0.56 12.09
C ILE A 400 5.23 0.37 10.90
N THR A 401 6.17 0.49 9.98
CA THR A 401 6.12 1.38 8.82
C THR A 401 6.04 0.66 7.49
N ASP A 402 6.60 -0.56 7.41
CA ASP A 402 6.53 -1.40 6.21
C ASP A 402 6.64 -2.89 6.56
N VAL A 403 6.25 -3.73 5.60
CA VAL A 403 6.34 -5.20 5.65
C VAL A 403 6.73 -5.70 4.26
N ALA A 404 7.58 -6.69 4.19
CA ALA A 404 7.95 -7.33 2.93
C ALA A 404 8.02 -8.85 3.07
N TRP A 405 7.78 -9.54 1.98
CA TRP A 405 7.89 -10.99 1.87
C TRP A 405 9.13 -11.37 1.08
N CYS A 406 9.83 -12.41 1.51
CA CYS A 406 10.85 -13.00 0.67
C CYS A 406 10.22 -13.75 -0.51
N ARG A 407 11.04 -14.16 -1.49
CA ARG A 407 10.59 -14.83 -2.71
C ARG A 407 9.76 -16.10 -2.44
N ASP A 408 10.06 -16.81 -1.39
CA ASP A 408 9.45 -18.10 -1.07
C ASP A 408 8.20 -17.97 -0.17
N GLY A 409 7.82 -16.75 0.23
CA GLY A 409 6.65 -16.41 1.05
C GLY A 409 6.89 -16.44 2.56
#